data_9eebbe8a148e5739f66b578f663fb29b
#
_entry.id   9eebbe8a148e5739f66b578f663fb29b
#
_cell.length_a   1.000
_cell.length_b   1.000
_cell.length_c   1.000
_cell.angle_alpha   90.00
_cell.angle_beta   90.00
_cell.angle_gamma   90.00
#
_symmetry.space_group_name_H-M   'P 1'
#
loop_
_entity.id
_entity.type
_entity.pdbx_description
1 polymer ?
#
loop_
_entity_poly.entity_id
_entity_poly.type
_entity_poly.pdbx_seq_one_letter_code
_entity_poly.pdbx_strand_id
1 'polypeptide(L)'
;MKKLFSLALTAALALSLLAGCGSKTNGDTNTGSTGSVDATASELTGTVNTNGSTSMEKVMKILIESFAEENPGVTVNYTGSGSGAGVTSAIDGTADLGLASRALKPEEESQGAQAHIVALDGVAVVVNPANPVGDLTVDQIAKIFTGEITNWKDLGGDDAEIAVYGREAGSGTRGAFEEIVGVTDNCKYLNEYSSTGDVIGNVASNPSAIGYASLSAVGDNVKAVKVNGVDCTEATVQDGSYEIQRPVLMITKDGTQLSDAAQAFLDFAMSADAASLIAQAGAVPPAAK
;
A
#
# COMPACT_ATOMS: atom_id res chain seq x y z
N MET A 1 6.31 37.57 -32.34
CA MET A 1 5.20 38.45 -32.76
C MET A 1 4.23 38.57 -31.60
N LYS A 2 4.10 39.77 -31.11
CA LYS A 2 3.27 40.19 -29.96
C LYS A 2 1.79 40.12 -30.35
N LYS A 3 0.91 39.73 -29.42
CA LYS A 3 -0.43 40.37 -29.25
C LYS A 3 -0.94 40.15 -27.82
N LEU A 4 -0.88 41.21 -27.05
CA LEU A 4 -1.61 41.53 -25.86
C LEU A 4 -3.09 41.70 -26.22
N PHE A 5 -4.01 41.27 -25.34
CA PHE A 5 -5.31 41.89 -25.18
C PHE A 5 -5.65 41.96 -23.69
N SER A 6 -5.73 43.23 -23.28
CA SER A 6 -6.24 43.71 -21.99
C SER A 6 -7.63 44.29 -22.25
N LEU A 7 -8.57 44.15 -21.31
CA LEU A 7 -9.62 45.12 -20.95
C LEU A 7 -10.56 44.45 -19.93
N ALA A 8 -10.60 44.94 -18.72
CA ALA A 8 -11.28 46.06 -18.04
C ALA A 8 -12.67 45.62 -17.51
N LEU A 9 -12.79 45.49 -16.20
CA LEU A 9 -13.29 46.40 -15.19
C LEU A 9 -14.75 46.87 -15.37
N THR A 10 -15.69 46.41 -14.52
CA THR A 10 -16.77 47.29 -13.99
C THR A 10 -17.23 46.82 -12.63
N ALA A 11 -17.07 47.68 -11.65
CA ALA A 11 -17.65 47.63 -10.31
C ALA A 11 -19.12 48.13 -10.34
N ALA A 12 -19.96 47.51 -9.51
CA ALA A 12 -21.23 48.16 -9.11
C ALA A 12 -21.50 47.84 -7.63
N LEU A 13 -21.25 48.83 -6.80
CA LEU A 13 -21.77 48.95 -5.43
C LEU A 13 -23.28 49.25 -5.48
N ALA A 14 -24.04 48.57 -4.64
CA ALA A 14 -25.34 49.09 -4.20
C ALA A 14 -25.51 48.80 -2.69
N LEU A 15 -25.30 49.87 -1.89
CA LEU A 15 -25.77 49.98 -0.51
C LEU A 15 -27.30 50.20 -0.53
N SER A 16 -28.02 49.51 0.36
CA SER A 16 -29.30 49.97 0.85
C SER A 16 -29.44 49.63 2.34
N LEU A 17 -29.22 50.66 3.15
CA LEU A 17 -29.65 50.79 4.54
C LEU A 17 -31.13 51.11 4.57
N LEU A 18 -31.94 50.41 5.35
CA LEU A 18 -33.18 50.92 5.88
C LEU A 18 -33.35 50.46 7.33
N ALA A 19 -33.25 51.43 8.22
CA ALA A 19 -33.66 51.33 9.61
C ALA A 19 -35.19 51.48 9.72
N GLY A 20 -35.81 50.74 10.59
CA GLY A 20 -37.20 50.85 10.95
C GLY A 20 -37.44 50.38 12.38
N CYS A 21 -37.50 51.31 13.33
CA CYS A 21 -38.01 51.12 14.69
C CYS A 21 -39.53 51.13 14.71
N GLY A 22 -40.17 50.30 15.58
CA GLY A 22 -41.55 50.58 15.95
C GLY A 22 -42.27 49.46 16.70
N SER A 23 -42.33 49.62 18.05
CA SER A 23 -43.39 49.33 19.02
C SER A 23 -44.10 47.98 19.16
N LYS A 24 -44.15 47.61 20.44
CA LYS A 24 -44.88 46.55 21.17
C LYS A 24 -46.33 46.35 20.79
N THR A 25 -46.82 45.11 20.76
CA THR A 25 -48.04 44.64 21.45
C THR A 25 -48.03 43.14 21.62
N ASN A 26 -48.54 42.66 22.78
CA ASN A 26 -48.68 41.29 23.22
C ASN A 26 -49.70 40.50 22.35
N GLY A 27 -49.44 39.19 22.19
CA GLY A 27 -50.42 38.24 21.69
C GLY A 27 -49.79 36.84 21.56
N ASP A 28 -50.10 35.99 22.53
CA ASP A 28 -49.81 34.54 22.49
C ASP A 28 -50.34 33.91 21.21
N THR A 29 -49.50 33.18 20.51
CA THR A 29 -49.88 31.92 19.82
C THR A 29 -48.63 31.09 19.52
N ASN A 30 -48.62 29.94 20.09
CA ASN A 30 -47.68 28.84 19.90
C ASN A 30 -47.68 28.40 18.42
N THR A 31 -46.59 28.58 17.70
CA THR A 31 -46.40 27.90 16.42
C THR A 31 -44.94 27.47 16.36
N GLY A 32 -44.75 26.15 16.27
CA GLY A 32 -43.48 25.48 16.28
C GLY A 32 -42.51 26.05 15.25
N SER A 33 -41.41 26.56 15.73
CA SER A 33 -40.22 26.83 14.95
C SER A 33 -39.54 25.49 14.68
N THR A 34 -39.76 24.95 13.51
CA THR A 34 -38.84 23.98 12.93
C THR A 34 -37.53 24.70 12.68
N GLY A 35 -36.67 24.70 13.69
CA GLY A 35 -35.28 25.05 13.51
C GLY A 35 -34.69 24.01 12.56
N SER A 36 -34.45 24.38 11.32
CA SER A 36 -33.43 23.70 10.48
C SER A 36 -32.15 23.81 11.26
N VAL A 37 -31.79 22.74 11.94
CA VAL A 37 -30.41 22.47 12.31
C VAL A 37 -29.72 22.20 10.98
N ASP A 38 -29.12 23.25 10.44
CA ASP A 38 -28.09 23.11 9.44
C ASP A 38 -26.95 22.38 10.16
N ALA A 39 -26.98 21.05 10.06
CA ALA A 39 -25.88 20.20 10.48
C ALA A 39 -24.76 20.50 9.48
N THR A 40 -24.00 21.56 9.76
CA THR A 40 -22.65 21.67 9.20
C THR A 40 -21.95 20.37 9.61
N ALA A 41 -21.81 19.44 8.66
CA ALA A 41 -20.99 18.27 8.85
C ALA A 41 -19.64 18.79 9.35
N SER A 42 -19.27 18.39 10.56
CA SER A 42 -17.97 18.76 11.13
C SER A 42 -16.92 18.26 10.16
N GLU A 43 -16.14 19.18 9.61
CA GLU A 43 -15.07 18.86 8.68
C GLU A 43 -14.12 17.86 9.40
N LEU A 44 -13.87 16.71 8.79
CA LEU A 44 -13.02 15.68 9.37
C LEU A 44 -11.59 16.24 9.49
N THR A 45 -11.02 16.15 10.70
CA THR A 45 -9.67 16.67 10.98
C THR A 45 -8.88 15.68 11.83
N GLY A 46 -7.56 15.71 11.70
CA GLY A 46 -6.68 14.89 12.54
C GLY A 46 -5.43 14.42 11.84
N THR A 47 -4.66 13.60 12.57
CA THR A 47 -3.46 12.95 12.02
C THR A 47 -3.60 11.45 12.18
N VAL A 48 -3.27 10.70 11.13
CA VAL A 48 -3.23 9.24 11.09
C VAL A 48 -1.79 8.81 10.86
N ASN A 49 -1.23 8.05 11.78
CA ASN A 49 0.12 7.52 11.65
C ASN A 49 0.05 6.06 11.23
N THR A 50 0.62 5.73 10.09
CA THR A 50 0.72 4.37 9.59
C THR A 50 2.17 3.91 9.58
N ASN A 51 2.42 2.65 9.94
CA ASN A 51 3.76 2.10 10.03
C ASN A 51 3.80 0.66 9.53
N GLY A 52 4.85 0.27 8.80
CA GLY A 52 5.06 -1.13 8.47
C GLY A 52 5.64 -1.41 7.08
N SER A 53 4.95 -2.23 6.32
CA SER A 53 5.45 -2.82 5.08
C SER A 53 5.97 -1.81 4.05
N THR A 54 7.24 -1.92 3.67
CA THR A 54 7.87 -1.11 2.62
C THR A 54 7.39 -1.47 1.21
N SER A 55 6.81 -2.65 1.00
CA SER A 55 6.23 -3.02 -0.29
C SER A 55 4.87 -2.33 -0.56
N MET A 56 4.26 -1.73 0.47
CA MET A 56 3.02 -0.96 0.33
C MET A 56 3.24 0.51 -0.05
N GLU A 57 4.49 0.97 -0.17
CA GLU A 57 4.81 2.40 -0.36
C GLU A 57 4.02 3.03 -1.50
N LYS A 58 3.98 2.39 -2.67
CA LYS A 58 3.27 2.92 -3.84
C LYS A 58 1.75 2.94 -3.64
N VAL A 59 1.19 1.88 -3.05
CA VAL A 59 -0.25 1.81 -2.72
C VAL A 59 -0.60 2.88 -1.70
N MET A 60 0.16 2.99 -0.61
CA MET A 60 -0.08 3.98 0.43
C MET A 60 0.01 5.41 -0.09
N LYS A 61 1.00 5.71 -0.95
CA LYS A 61 1.15 7.03 -1.54
C LYS A 61 -0.10 7.45 -2.33
N ILE A 62 -0.59 6.59 -3.20
CA ILE A 62 -1.79 6.88 -4.02
C ILE A 62 -3.03 7.02 -3.13
N LEU A 63 -3.22 6.14 -2.15
CA LEU A 63 -4.35 6.21 -1.23
C LEU A 63 -4.30 7.49 -0.38
N ILE A 64 -3.13 7.87 0.13
CA ILE A 64 -2.95 9.09 0.93
C ILE A 64 -3.24 10.34 0.10
N GLU A 65 -2.72 10.42 -1.12
CA GLU A 65 -2.94 11.55 -2.02
C GLU A 65 -4.44 11.71 -2.33
N SER A 66 -5.12 10.62 -2.71
CA SER A 66 -6.56 10.68 -3.02
C SER A 66 -7.43 10.97 -1.80
N PHE A 67 -7.12 10.38 -0.64
CA PHE A 67 -7.86 10.65 0.59
C PHE A 67 -7.73 12.11 1.05
N ALA A 68 -6.55 12.72 0.89
CA ALA A 68 -6.30 14.10 1.25
C ALA A 68 -7.08 15.11 0.36
N GLU A 69 -7.36 14.74 -0.90
CA GLU A 69 -8.20 15.59 -1.78
C GLU A 69 -9.64 15.70 -1.26
N GLU A 70 -10.18 14.64 -0.69
CA GLU A 70 -11.54 14.61 -0.14
C GLU A 70 -11.61 15.07 1.32
N ASN A 71 -10.49 14.93 2.07
CA ASN A 71 -10.38 15.19 3.50
C ASN A 71 -9.19 16.12 3.80
N PRO A 72 -9.20 17.37 3.35
CA PRO A 72 -8.05 18.30 3.46
C PRO A 72 -7.66 18.63 4.91
N GLY A 73 -8.56 18.41 5.87
CA GLY A 73 -8.28 18.57 7.31
C GLY A 73 -7.55 17.39 7.95
N VAL A 74 -7.32 16.28 7.21
CA VAL A 74 -6.65 15.09 7.72
C VAL A 74 -5.25 14.94 7.11
N THR A 75 -4.27 14.65 7.98
CA THR A 75 -2.90 14.30 7.55
C THR A 75 -2.66 12.83 7.80
N VAL A 76 -2.31 12.06 6.77
CA VAL A 76 -1.93 10.65 6.90
C VAL A 76 -0.42 10.52 6.67
N ASN A 77 0.29 9.98 7.67
CA ASN A 77 1.72 9.72 7.61
C ASN A 77 1.99 8.24 7.32
N TYR A 78 2.92 7.96 6.42
CA TYR A 78 3.41 6.61 6.14
C TYR A 78 4.87 6.45 6.53
N THR A 79 5.18 5.40 7.30
CA THR A 79 6.54 5.01 7.66
C THR A 79 6.81 3.56 7.24
N GLY A 80 7.77 3.35 6.35
CA GLY A 80 8.17 2.03 5.88
C GLY A 80 9.24 1.41 6.80
N SER A 81 8.84 0.51 7.70
CA SER A 81 9.72 -0.13 8.70
C SER A 81 9.73 -1.66 8.65
N GLY A 82 8.99 -2.26 7.70
CA GLY A 82 8.79 -3.71 7.60
C GLY A 82 7.52 -4.19 8.31
N SER A 83 6.95 -5.30 7.82
CA SER A 83 5.65 -5.82 8.28
C SER A 83 5.63 -6.20 9.76
N GLY A 84 6.72 -6.79 10.28
CA GLY A 84 6.81 -7.13 11.70
C GLY A 84 6.70 -5.91 12.60
N ALA A 85 7.43 -4.83 12.27
CA ALA A 85 7.34 -3.56 13.00
C ALA A 85 5.95 -2.92 12.87
N GLY A 86 5.31 -3.06 11.69
CA GLY A 86 3.93 -2.59 11.47
C GLY A 86 2.92 -3.27 12.37
N VAL A 87 2.95 -4.60 12.46
CA VAL A 87 2.08 -5.37 13.37
C VAL A 87 2.32 -4.97 14.83
N THR A 88 3.58 -4.94 15.24
CA THR A 88 3.94 -4.55 16.62
C THR A 88 3.44 -3.15 16.94
N SER A 89 3.62 -2.16 16.05
CA SER A 89 3.19 -0.78 16.31
C SER A 89 1.66 -0.62 16.41
N ALA A 90 0.89 -1.43 15.69
CA ALA A 90 -0.56 -1.47 15.84
C ALA A 90 -0.96 -2.07 17.20
N ILE A 91 -0.35 -3.20 17.59
CA ILE A 91 -0.61 -3.85 18.88
C ILE A 91 -0.25 -2.92 20.05
N ASP A 92 0.88 -2.24 19.99
CA ASP A 92 1.36 -1.35 21.03
C ASP A 92 0.68 0.04 21.03
N GLY A 93 -0.09 0.36 19.98
CA GLY A 93 -0.75 1.65 19.83
C GLY A 93 0.20 2.80 19.52
N THR A 94 1.42 2.51 19.00
CA THR A 94 2.39 3.53 18.56
C THR A 94 2.15 3.99 17.13
N ALA A 95 1.32 3.28 16.37
CA ALA A 95 0.71 3.69 15.12
C ALA A 95 -0.80 3.46 15.19
N ASP A 96 -1.57 4.29 14.51
CA ASP A 96 -3.03 4.14 14.40
C ASP A 96 -3.39 2.93 13.55
N LEU A 97 -2.63 2.70 12.47
CA LEU A 97 -2.77 1.56 11.56
C LEU A 97 -1.40 0.92 11.29
N GLY A 98 -1.30 -0.38 11.55
CA GLY A 98 -0.16 -1.19 11.12
C GLY A 98 -0.30 -1.59 9.66
N LEU A 99 0.82 -1.87 8.99
CA LEU A 99 0.85 -2.29 7.59
C LEU A 99 1.64 -3.58 7.44
N ALA A 100 1.03 -4.60 6.84
CA ALA A 100 1.73 -5.85 6.56
C ALA A 100 1.45 -6.38 5.16
N SER A 101 2.43 -7.08 4.60
CA SER A 101 2.37 -7.75 3.31
C SER A 101 2.61 -9.24 3.48
N ARG A 102 1.90 -9.83 4.40
CA ARG A 102 1.76 -11.26 4.72
C ARG A 102 0.54 -11.45 5.62
N ALA A 103 0.09 -12.67 5.75
CA ALA A 103 -0.88 -13.00 6.78
C ALA A 103 -0.35 -12.69 8.19
N LEU A 104 -1.24 -12.44 9.12
CA LEU A 104 -0.88 -12.37 10.54
C LEU A 104 -0.44 -13.76 11.02
N LYS A 105 0.51 -13.76 11.93
CA LYS A 105 0.91 -15.00 12.63
C LYS A 105 -0.07 -15.28 13.79
N PRO A 106 -0.30 -16.55 14.17
CA PRO A 106 -1.20 -16.88 15.28
C PRO A 106 -0.88 -16.15 16.59
N GLU A 107 0.41 -15.93 16.88
CA GLU A 107 0.85 -15.18 18.05
C GLU A 107 0.50 -13.69 17.98
N GLU A 108 0.48 -13.09 16.78
CA GLU A 108 0.10 -11.69 16.56
C GLU A 108 -1.42 -11.52 16.72
N GLU A 109 -2.21 -12.45 16.20
CA GLU A 109 -3.66 -12.49 16.40
C GLU A 109 -4.00 -12.68 17.88
N SER A 110 -3.29 -13.55 18.60
CA SER A 110 -3.49 -13.78 20.03
C SER A 110 -3.19 -12.56 20.90
N GLN A 111 -2.37 -11.61 20.39
CA GLN A 111 -2.07 -10.32 21.00
C GLN A 111 -3.07 -9.22 20.61
N GLY A 112 -4.10 -9.58 19.85
CA GLY A 112 -5.18 -8.69 19.44
C GLY A 112 -4.98 -7.97 18.12
N ALA A 113 -4.01 -8.37 17.28
CA ALA A 113 -3.92 -7.83 15.94
C ALA A 113 -5.13 -8.27 15.09
N GLN A 114 -5.81 -7.31 14.46
CA GLN A 114 -6.91 -7.55 13.52
C GLN A 114 -6.50 -7.14 12.11
N ALA A 115 -6.65 -8.05 11.15
CA ALA A 115 -6.30 -7.85 9.76
C ALA A 115 -7.47 -7.33 8.94
N HIS A 116 -7.23 -6.26 8.19
CA HIS A 116 -8.12 -5.74 7.15
C HIS A 116 -7.42 -5.90 5.80
N ILE A 117 -7.92 -6.81 4.95
CA ILE A 117 -7.34 -7.06 3.62
C ILE A 117 -7.69 -5.88 2.72
N VAL A 118 -6.69 -5.12 2.31
CA VAL A 118 -6.86 -3.97 1.41
C VAL A 118 -6.47 -4.29 -0.03
N ALA A 119 -5.60 -5.29 -0.23
CA ALA A 119 -5.20 -5.77 -1.55
C ALA A 119 -4.68 -7.21 -1.51
N LEU A 120 -4.55 -7.83 -2.69
CA LEU A 120 -3.65 -8.95 -2.93
C LEU A 120 -2.43 -8.45 -3.70
N ASP A 121 -1.30 -9.13 -3.55
CA ASP A 121 -0.04 -8.74 -4.19
C ASP A 121 0.75 -9.98 -4.63
N GLY A 122 1.21 -9.97 -5.88
CA GLY A 122 2.16 -10.95 -6.36
C GLY A 122 3.57 -10.64 -5.84
N VAL A 123 4.26 -11.65 -5.33
CA VAL A 123 5.70 -11.53 -5.05
C VAL A 123 6.46 -11.96 -6.29
N ALA A 124 6.80 -10.98 -7.12
CA ALA A 124 7.55 -11.22 -8.34
C ALA A 124 8.99 -11.64 -8.03
N VAL A 125 9.46 -12.70 -8.66
CA VAL A 125 10.88 -13.06 -8.71
C VAL A 125 11.52 -12.18 -9.78
N VAL A 126 12.53 -11.40 -9.40
CA VAL A 126 13.12 -10.38 -10.27
C VAL A 126 14.60 -10.65 -10.53
N VAL A 127 15.02 -10.41 -11.76
CA VAL A 127 16.41 -10.49 -12.21
C VAL A 127 16.79 -9.19 -12.94
N ASN A 128 18.07 -9.00 -13.19
CA ASN A 128 18.54 -7.90 -14.03
C ASN A 128 17.96 -8.06 -15.47
N PRO A 129 17.58 -6.99 -16.16
CA PRO A 129 17.06 -7.06 -17.53
C PRO A 129 18.00 -7.75 -18.54
N ALA A 130 19.33 -7.71 -18.30
CA ALA A 130 20.32 -8.38 -19.14
C ALA A 130 20.40 -9.90 -18.93
N ASN A 131 19.83 -10.44 -17.85
CA ASN A 131 19.80 -11.88 -17.60
C ASN A 131 18.90 -12.57 -18.63
N PRO A 132 19.38 -13.59 -19.38
CA PRO A 132 18.58 -14.25 -20.41
C PRO A 132 17.48 -15.18 -19.84
N VAL A 133 17.59 -15.61 -18.58
CA VAL A 133 16.59 -16.50 -17.94
C VAL A 133 15.26 -15.75 -17.80
N GLY A 134 14.18 -16.32 -18.30
CA GLY A 134 12.85 -15.70 -18.32
C GLY A 134 11.75 -16.49 -17.63
N ASP A 135 12.04 -17.74 -17.23
CA ASP A 135 11.08 -18.63 -16.56
C ASP A 135 11.83 -19.54 -15.56
N LEU A 136 11.27 -19.72 -14.39
CA LEU A 136 11.78 -20.59 -13.34
C LEU A 136 10.64 -21.37 -12.70
N THR A 137 10.85 -22.63 -12.40
CA THR A 137 9.92 -23.37 -11.55
C THR A 137 10.08 -22.98 -10.08
N VAL A 138 9.04 -23.17 -9.26
CA VAL A 138 9.13 -22.95 -7.80
C VAL A 138 10.27 -23.80 -7.20
N ASP A 139 10.48 -25.03 -7.67
CA ASP A 139 11.60 -25.89 -7.22
C ASP A 139 12.98 -25.31 -7.59
N GLN A 140 13.13 -24.72 -8.79
CA GLN A 140 14.37 -24.04 -9.18
C GLN A 140 14.62 -22.80 -8.32
N ILE A 141 13.57 -22.00 -8.05
CA ILE A 141 13.65 -20.86 -7.16
C ILE A 141 14.09 -21.31 -5.76
N ALA A 142 13.46 -22.35 -5.20
CA ALA A 142 13.87 -22.92 -3.92
C ALA A 142 15.36 -23.30 -3.90
N LYS A 143 15.83 -24.01 -4.92
CA LYS A 143 17.22 -24.45 -5.03
C LYS A 143 18.21 -23.29 -5.19
N ILE A 144 17.82 -22.21 -5.89
CA ILE A 144 18.63 -20.99 -5.97
C ILE A 144 18.75 -20.35 -4.58
N PHE A 145 17.63 -20.15 -3.92
CA PHE A 145 17.62 -19.44 -2.63
C PHE A 145 18.22 -20.26 -1.49
N THR A 146 18.23 -21.60 -1.56
CA THR A 146 18.94 -22.47 -0.61
C THR A 146 20.42 -22.70 -0.98
N GLY A 147 20.86 -22.19 -2.14
CA GLY A 147 22.24 -22.32 -2.60
C GLY A 147 22.59 -23.73 -3.13
N GLU A 148 21.61 -24.50 -3.57
CA GLU A 148 21.80 -25.75 -4.29
C GLU A 148 22.13 -25.52 -5.77
N ILE A 149 21.51 -24.47 -6.38
CA ILE A 149 21.86 -23.96 -7.70
C ILE A 149 22.54 -22.61 -7.50
N THR A 150 23.80 -22.52 -7.93
CA THR A 150 24.64 -21.33 -7.69
C THR A 150 25.14 -20.67 -8.98
N ASN A 151 24.83 -21.23 -10.15
CA ASN A 151 25.29 -20.69 -11.41
C ASN A 151 24.15 -20.64 -12.43
N TRP A 152 24.02 -19.51 -13.12
CA TRP A 152 22.97 -19.29 -14.11
C TRP A 152 23.03 -20.25 -15.30
N LYS A 153 24.20 -20.78 -15.66
CA LYS A 153 24.34 -21.78 -16.76
C LYS A 153 23.51 -23.04 -16.53
N ASP A 154 23.28 -23.41 -15.27
CA ASP A 154 22.50 -24.60 -14.92
C ASP A 154 21.00 -24.40 -15.22
N LEU A 155 20.62 -23.16 -15.52
CA LEU A 155 19.26 -22.71 -15.84
C LEU A 155 19.16 -22.13 -17.26
N GLY A 156 20.18 -22.36 -18.11
CA GLY A 156 20.19 -21.85 -19.49
C GLY A 156 20.62 -20.39 -19.63
N GLY A 157 21.17 -19.82 -18.57
CA GLY A 157 21.76 -18.48 -18.57
C GLY A 157 23.26 -18.48 -18.84
N ASP A 158 23.91 -17.35 -18.58
CA ASP A 158 25.33 -17.17 -18.73
C ASP A 158 26.14 -17.97 -17.68
N ASP A 159 27.42 -18.27 -17.94
CA ASP A 159 28.30 -18.89 -16.93
C ASP A 159 28.72 -17.81 -15.90
N ALA A 160 27.83 -17.56 -14.94
CA ALA A 160 27.98 -16.58 -13.89
C ALA A 160 27.37 -17.07 -12.57
N GLU A 161 28.03 -16.78 -11.46
CA GLU A 161 27.56 -17.10 -10.12
C GLU A 161 26.31 -16.26 -9.79
N ILE A 162 25.29 -16.88 -9.21
CA ILE A 162 24.03 -16.25 -8.86
C ILE A 162 24.21 -15.42 -7.58
N ALA A 163 23.95 -14.10 -7.66
CA ALA A 163 23.91 -13.23 -6.50
C ALA A 163 22.49 -13.15 -5.93
N VAL A 164 22.22 -13.86 -4.85
CA VAL A 164 20.90 -13.95 -4.24
C VAL A 164 20.68 -12.78 -3.28
N TYR A 165 19.72 -11.93 -3.57
CA TYR A 165 19.36 -10.77 -2.75
C TYR A 165 18.00 -10.95 -2.09
N GLY A 166 17.94 -10.66 -0.79
CA GLY A 166 16.72 -10.80 -0.01
C GLY A 166 16.43 -9.59 0.86
N ARG A 167 15.46 -9.78 1.71
CA ARG A 167 15.01 -8.80 2.69
C ARG A 167 15.41 -9.25 4.09
N GLU A 168 15.53 -8.28 5.00
CA GLU A 168 15.73 -8.54 6.43
C GLU A 168 14.59 -9.36 7.04
N ALA A 169 14.83 -10.01 8.20
CA ALA A 169 13.90 -10.93 8.85
C ALA A 169 12.53 -10.33 9.20
N GLY A 170 12.45 -9.00 9.45
CA GLY A 170 11.19 -8.29 9.74
C GLY A 170 10.30 -8.06 8.52
N SER A 171 10.77 -8.38 7.31
CA SER A 171 10.05 -8.17 6.06
C SER A 171 8.91 -9.19 5.88
N GLY A 172 7.68 -8.67 5.67
CA GLY A 172 6.56 -9.52 5.28
C GLY A 172 6.72 -10.12 3.87
N THR A 173 7.44 -9.43 2.97
CA THR A 173 7.74 -9.96 1.63
C THR A 173 8.65 -11.18 1.73
N ARG A 174 9.67 -11.14 2.60
CA ARG A 174 10.52 -12.28 2.87
C ARG A 174 9.72 -13.44 3.45
N GLY A 175 8.94 -13.18 4.52
CA GLY A 175 8.18 -14.24 5.18
C GLY A 175 7.21 -14.93 4.23
N ALA A 176 6.43 -14.18 3.45
CA ALA A 176 5.51 -14.75 2.48
C ALA A 176 6.23 -15.50 1.35
N PHE A 177 7.32 -14.95 0.81
CA PHE A 177 8.13 -15.60 -0.23
C PHE A 177 8.71 -16.94 0.26
N GLU A 178 9.39 -16.91 1.40
CA GLU A 178 10.04 -18.10 1.96
C GLU A 178 9.03 -19.21 2.33
N GLU A 179 7.86 -18.83 2.86
CA GLU A 179 6.77 -19.76 3.19
C GLU A 179 6.21 -20.43 1.93
N ILE A 180 5.84 -19.62 0.91
CA ILE A 180 5.20 -20.15 -0.30
C ILE A 180 6.17 -21.00 -1.13
N VAL A 181 7.43 -20.58 -1.20
CA VAL A 181 8.49 -21.34 -1.90
C VAL A 181 8.99 -22.54 -1.10
N GLY A 182 8.62 -22.64 0.19
CA GLY A 182 8.98 -23.74 1.07
C GLY A 182 10.44 -23.72 1.55
N VAL A 183 11.00 -22.52 1.72
CA VAL A 183 12.41 -22.33 2.10
C VAL A 183 12.59 -21.50 3.38
N THR A 184 11.57 -21.44 4.23
CA THR A 184 11.56 -20.65 5.47
C THR A 184 12.83 -20.90 6.29
N ASP A 185 13.52 -19.83 6.63
CA ASP A 185 14.77 -19.77 7.40
C ASP A 185 15.95 -20.56 6.79
N ASN A 186 15.84 -21.01 5.53
CA ASN A 186 16.89 -21.78 4.85
C ASN A 186 17.56 -21.00 3.70
N CYS A 187 17.13 -19.78 3.43
CA CYS A 187 17.70 -18.98 2.36
C CYS A 187 19.13 -18.55 2.65
N LYS A 188 19.96 -18.59 1.61
CA LYS A 188 21.37 -18.15 1.63
C LYS A 188 21.50 -16.87 0.83
N TYR A 189 21.15 -15.76 1.45
CA TYR A 189 21.28 -14.44 0.83
C TYR A 189 22.74 -13.99 0.81
N LEU A 190 23.19 -13.48 -0.35
CA LEU A 190 24.45 -12.75 -0.43
C LEU A 190 24.35 -11.42 0.32
N ASN A 191 23.20 -10.73 0.17
CA ASN A 191 22.88 -9.52 0.92
C ASN A 191 21.40 -9.51 1.30
N GLU A 192 21.11 -8.93 2.47
CA GLU A 192 19.76 -8.64 2.96
C GLU A 192 19.55 -7.11 3.02
N TYR A 193 18.39 -6.64 2.56
CA TYR A 193 18.08 -5.22 2.45
C TYR A 193 16.85 -4.85 3.28
N SER A 194 16.85 -3.62 3.78
CA SER A 194 15.78 -3.10 4.65
C SER A 194 14.50 -2.72 3.89
N SER A 195 14.58 -2.43 2.58
CA SER A 195 13.42 -2.02 1.78
C SER A 195 13.26 -2.80 0.48
N THR A 196 12.05 -2.78 -0.07
CA THR A 196 11.75 -3.33 -1.41
C THR A 196 12.52 -2.59 -2.49
N GLY A 197 12.62 -1.26 -2.36
CA GLY A 197 13.34 -0.43 -3.32
C GLY A 197 14.84 -0.76 -3.38
N ASP A 198 15.46 -1.08 -2.23
CA ASP A 198 16.88 -1.46 -2.19
C ASP A 198 17.12 -2.80 -2.92
N VAL A 199 16.23 -3.80 -2.75
CA VAL A 199 16.33 -5.06 -3.52
C VAL A 199 16.29 -4.76 -5.02
N ILE A 200 15.29 -4.00 -5.47
CA ILE A 200 15.14 -3.64 -6.89
C ILE A 200 16.36 -2.88 -7.41
N GLY A 201 16.84 -1.88 -6.69
CA GLY A 201 18.02 -1.11 -7.09
C GLY A 201 19.28 -1.94 -7.22
N ASN A 202 19.49 -2.90 -6.31
CA ASN A 202 20.65 -3.78 -6.34
C ASN A 202 20.55 -4.87 -7.40
N VAL A 203 19.37 -5.44 -7.65
CA VAL A 203 19.13 -6.35 -8.78
C VAL A 203 19.34 -5.63 -10.11
N ALA A 204 18.82 -4.41 -10.25
CA ALA A 204 19.03 -3.58 -11.45
C ALA A 204 20.51 -3.30 -11.75
N SER A 205 21.35 -3.23 -10.71
CA SER A 205 22.77 -2.89 -10.83
C SER A 205 23.68 -4.09 -11.08
N ASN A 206 23.20 -5.33 -10.86
CA ASN A 206 24.01 -6.54 -10.94
C ASN A 206 23.40 -7.53 -11.95
N PRO A 207 24.05 -7.77 -13.12
CA PRO A 207 23.54 -8.73 -14.13
C PRO A 207 23.33 -10.16 -13.64
N SER A 208 24.05 -10.59 -12.59
CA SER A 208 23.94 -11.93 -12.04
C SER A 208 22.96 -12.05 -10.86
N ALA A 209 22.30 -10.93 -10.50
CA ALA A 209 21.42 -10.92 -9.33
C ALA A 209 20.05 -11.54 -9.59
N ILE A 210 19.53 -12.15 -8.54
CA ILE A 210 18.13 -12.54 -8.37
C ILE A 210 17.62 -11.99 -7.03
N GLY A 211 16.37 -11.61 -6.99
CA GLY A 211 15.68 -11.19 -5.78
C GLY A 211 14.19 -11.37 -5.91
N TYR A 212 13.44 -10.84 -4.96
CA TYR A 212 11.98 -10.81 -5.00
C TYR A 212 11.45 -9.45 -4.55
N ALA A 213 10.33 -9.05 -5.11
CA ALA A 213 9.69 -7.78 -4.81
C ALA A 213 8.17 -7.87 -4.98
N SER A 214 7.43 -6.93 -4.37
CA SER A 214 6.02 -6.71 -4.69
C SER A 214 5.85 -6.39 -6.18
N LEU A 215 4.83 -6.97 -6.81
CA LEU A 215 4.45 -6.64 -8.20
C LEU A 215 4.30 -5.13 -8.40
N SER A 216 3.68 -4.44 -7.44
CA SER A 216 3.48 -2.99 -7.49
C SER A 216 4.78 -2.17 -7.55
N ALA A 217 5.90 -2.75 -7.11
CA ALA A 217 7.21 -2.10 -7.12
C ALA A 217 8.06 -2.44 -8.36
N VAL A 218 7.64 -3.42 -9.16
CA VAL A 218 8.37 -3.83 -10.38
C VAL A 218 8.21 -2.74 -11.44
N GLY A 219 9.34 -2.26 -11.95
CA GLY A 219 9.43 -1.30 -13.04
C GLY A 219 10.37 -1.80 -14.15
N ASP A 220 10.61 -0.97 -15.16
CA ASP A 220 11.43 -1.30 -16.34
C ASP A 220 12.91 -1.56 -16.02
N ASN A 221 13.35 -1.22 -14.81
CA ASN A 221 14.73 -1.38 -14.36
C ASN A 221 15.08 -2.80 -13.89
N VAL A 222 14.10 -3.67 -13.73
CA VAL A 222 14.26 -5.11 -13.44
C VAL A 222 13.32 -5.92 -14.32
N LYS A 223 13.64 -7.20 -14.49
CA LYS A 223 12.80 -8.15 -15.23
C LYS A 223 12.16 -9.12 -14.25
N ALA A 224 10.83 -9.17 -14.18
CA ALA A 224 10.14 -10.27 -13.53
C ALA A 224 10.27 -11.53 -14.40
N VAL A 225 10.66 -12.64 -13.79
CA VAL A 225 10.64 -13.94 -14.47
C VAL A 225 9.29 -14.63 -14.25
N LYS A 226 8.88 -15.46 -15.19
CA LYS A 226 7.72 -16.31 -15.01
C LYS A 226 7.99 -17.34 -13.92
N VAL A 227 6.94 -17.75 -13.24
CA VAL A 227 6.98 -18.86 -12.28
C VAL A 227 6.09 -19.97 -12.81
N ASN A 228 6.67 -21.14 -13.05
CA ASN A 228 5.96 -22.27 -13.68
C ASN A 228 5.26 -21.88 -15.00
N GLY A 229 5.88 -21.03 -15.80
CA GLY A 229 5.32 -20.53 -17.07
C GLY A 229 4.29 -19.39 -16.93
N VAL A 230 3.95 -18.97 -15.70
CA VAL A 230 2.95 -17.93 -15.41
C VAL A 230 3.63 -16.59 -15.14
N ASP A 231 3.21 -15.53 -15.83
CA ASP A 231 3.67 -14.16 -15.57
C ASP A 231 3.08 -13.65 -14.25
N CYS A 232 3.86 -12.88 -13.49
CA CYS A 232 3.37 -12.14 -12.34
C CYS A 232 2.66 -10.88 -12.82
N THR A 233 1.34 -10.92 -12.92
CA THR A 233 0.48 -9.80 -13.35
C THR A 233 -0.71 -9.66 -12.41
N GLU A 234 -1.40 -8.51 -12.46
CA GLU A 234 -2.63 -8.32 -11.69
C GLU A 234 -3.66 -9.41 -12.00
N ALA A 235 -3.84 -9.78 -13.27
CA ALA A 235 -4.79 -10.80 -13.69
C ALA A 235 -4.47 -12.18 -13.12
N THR A 236 -3.19 -12.60 -13.17
CA THR A 236 -2.75 -13.92 -12.70
C THR A 236 -2.67 -14.02 -11.17
N VAL A 237 -2.50 -12.89 -10.49
CA VAL A 237 -2.65 -12.78 -9.03
C VAL A 237 -4.13 -12.85 -8.66
N GLN A 238 -5.00 -12.16 -9.39
CA GLN A 238 -6.43 -12.12 -9.11
C GLN A 238 -7.11 -13.47 -9.29
N ASP A 239 -6.77 -14.21 -10.36
CA ASP A 239 -7.34 -15.53 -10.64
C ASP A 239 -6.66 -16.69 -9.90
N GLY A 240 -5.55 -16.39 -9.17
CA GLY A 240 -4.81 -17.36 -8.36
C GLY A 240 -3.87 -18.25 -9.16
N SER A 241 -3.67 -18.02 -10.47
CA SER A 241 -2.75 -18.81 -11.30
C SER A 241 -1.27 -18.51 -11.00
N TYR A 242 -0.95 -17.30 -10.52
CA TYR A 242 0.39 -16.99 -10.02
C TYR A 242 0.53 -17.42 -8.55
N GLU A 243 1.36 -18.41 -8.29
CA GLU A 243 1.41 -19.09 -7.00
C GLU A 243 2.01 -18.25 -5.87
N ILE A 244 3.00 -17.38 -6.16
CA ILE A 244 3.70 -16.59 -5.13
C ILE A 244 2.93 -15.30 -4.89
N GLN A 245 1.80 -15.39 -4.21
CA GLN A 245 0.92 -14.26 -3.89
C GLN A 245 0.55 -14.20 -2.40
N ARG A 246 0.15 -13.03 -1.92
CA ARG A 246 -0.07 -12.77 -0.51
C ARG A 246 -1.10 -11.69 -0.26
N PRO A 247 -1.74 -11.63 0.93
CA PRO A 247 -2.54 -10.50 1.32
C PRO A 247 -1.68 -9.29 1.68
N VAL A 248 -2.24 -8.12 1.40
CA VAL A 248 -1.76 -6.80 1.86
C VAL A 248 -2.77 -6.29 2.86
N LEU A 249 -2.30 -5.97 4.06
CA LEU A 249 -3.13 -5.74 5.23
C LEU A 249 -2.90 -4.35 5.81
N MET A 250 -3.99 -3.69 6.19
CA MET A 250 -4.01 -2.73 7.30
C MET A 250 -4.37 -3.47 8.58
N ILE A 251 -3.76 -3.08 9.70
CA ILE A 251 -3.87 -3.80 10.97
C ILE A 251 -4.32 -2.82 12.05
N THR A 252 -5.33 -3.23 12.78
CA THR A 252 -5.81 -2.53 13.99
C THR A 252 -5.62 -3.43 15.21
N LYS A 253 -5.78 -2.86 16.40
CA LYS A 253 -5.82 -3.62 17.63
C LYS A 253 -7.26 -3.88 18.08
N ASP A 254 -7.58 -5.11 18.39
CA ASP A 254 -8.90 -5.51 18.94
C ASP A 254 -9.24 -4.71 20.21
N GLY A 255 -10.50 -4.29 20.33
CA GLY A 255 -11.00 -3.52 21.45
C GLY A 255 -10.47 -2.07 21.54
N THR A 256 -9.68 -1.61 20.58
CA THR A 256 -9.21 -0.22 20.52
C THR A 256 -10.08 0.59 19.55
N GLN A 257 -10.63 1.70 20.03
CA GLN A 257 -11.37 2.63 19.18
C GLN A 257 -10.38 3.51 18.43
N LEU A 258 -10.44 3.48 17.11
CA LEU A 258 -9.69 4.39 16.25
C LEU A 258 -10.22 5.83 16.40
N SER A 259 -9.39 6.82 16.12
CA SER A 259 -9.86 8.18 15.88
C SER A 259 -10.77 8.22 14.65
N ASP A 260 -11.67 9.21 14.56
CA ASP A 260 -12.55 9.39 13.40
C ASP A 260 -11.75 9.47 12.09
N ALA A 261 -10.59 10.14 12.11
CA ALA A 261 -9.70 10.25 10.97
C ALA A 261 -9.08 8.90 10.56
N ALA A 262 -8.62 8.10 11.53
CA ALA A 262 -8.02 6.79 11.26
C ALA A 262 -9.08 5.79 10.77
N GLN A 263 -10.29 5.82 11.34
CA GLN A 263 -11.40 4.99 10.89
C GLN A 263 -11.81 5.36 9.45
N ALA A 264 -11.94 6.67 9.16
CA ALA A 264 -12.30 7.11 7.83
C ALA A 264 -11.25 6.72 6.76
N PHE A 265 -9.95 6.81 7.10
CA PHE A 265 -8.89 6.37 6.18
C PHE A 265 -8.91 4.85 5.96
N LEU A 266 -9.16 4.05 7.00
CA LEU A 266 -9.31 2.60 6.87
C LEU A 266 -10.52 2.23 6.01
N ASP A 267 -11.67 2.87 6.26
CA ASP A 267 -12.90 2.65 5.49
C ASP A 267 -12.71 3.04 4.02
N PHE A 268 -12.04 4.16 3.76
CA PHE A 268 -11.67 4.58 2.41
C PHE A 268 -10.78 3.53 1.73
N ALA A 269 -9.69 3.09 2.39
CA ALA A 269 -8.77 2.10 1.83
C ALA A 269 -9.44 0.74 1.49
N MET A 270 -10.57 0.42 2.15
CA MET A 270 -11.38 -0.78 1.91
C MET A 270 -12.57 -0.54 0.99
N SER A 271 -12.78 0.68 0.51
CA SER A 271 -13.91 1.06 -0.33
C SER A 271 -13.76 0.60 -1.78
N ALA A 272 -14.87 0.62 -2.52
CA ALA A 272 -14.86 0.39 -3.96
C ALA A 272 -14.09 1.48 -4.73
N ASP A 273 -14.07 2.71 -4.22
CA ASP A 273 -13.35 3.83 -4.85
C ASP A 273 -11.83 3.62 -4.75
N ALA A 274 -11.34 3.11 -3.62
CA ALA A 274 -9.94 2.76 -3.45
C ALA A 274 -9.50 1.59 -4.36
N ALA A 275 -10.41 0.72 -4.80
CA ALA A 275 -10.08 -0.43 -5.64
C ALA A 275 -9.38 0.00 -6.96
N SER A 276 -9.88 1.06 -7.61
CA SER A 276 -9.27 1.59 -8.84
C SER A 276 -7.87 2.18 -8.59
N LEU A 277 -7.66 2.79 -7.43
CA LEU A 277 -6.38 3.38 -7.02
C LEU A 277 -5.35 2.29 -6.69
N ILE A 278 -5.80 1.22 -6.02
CA ILE A 278 -4.98 0.04 -5.71
C ILE A 278 -4.49 -0.62 -7.00
N ALA A 279 -5.38 -0.79 -8.00
CA ALA A 279 -5.02 -1.31 -9.31
C ALA A 279 -4.01 -0.39 -10.02
N GLN A 280 -4.19 0.94 -10.00
CA GLN A 280 -3.22 1.89 -10.55
C GLN A 280 -1.84 1.79 -9.87
N ALA A 281 -1.81 1.42 -8.60
CA ALA A 281 -0.56 1.14 -7.89
C ALA A 281 0.10 -0.17 -8.33
N GLY A 282 -0.58 -1.03 -9.11
CA GLY A 282 -0.11 -2.35 -9.54
C GLY A 282 -0.30 -3.44 -8.49
N ALA A 283 -1.22 -3.23 -7.55
CA ALA A 283 -1.69 -4.26 -6.61
C ALA A 283 -3.12 -4.68 -7.00
N VAL A 284 -3.57 -5.83 -6.54
CA VAL A 284 -4.87 -6.38 -6.90
C VAL A 284 -5.89 -6.05 -5.81
N PRO A 285 -6.96 -5.31 -6.12
CA PRO A 285 -8.04 -5.08 -5.16
C PRO A 285 -8.66 -6.41 -4.71
N PRO A 286 -9.10 -6.52 -3.44
CA PRO A 286 -9.83 -7.69 -3.01
C PRO A 286 -11.13 -7.81 -3.82
N ALA A 287 -11.60 -9.05 -4.06
CA ALA A 287 -12.88 -9.25 -4.73
C ALA A 287 -14.00 -8.53 -3.97
N ALA A 288 -14.85 -7.81 -4.68
CA ALA A 288 -16.02 -7.17 -4.08
C ALA A 288 -16.88 -8.23 -3.34
N LYS A 289 -17.19 -7.96 -2.09
CA LYS A 289 -18.03 -8.85 -1.26
C LYS A 289 -19.48 -8.76 -1.66
#